data_9776ef0f5bfaaa3edf7374e986976cfd
#
_entry.id   9776ef0f5bfaaa3edf7374e986976cfd
#
_cell.length_a   1.000
_cell.length_b   1.000
_cell.length_c   1.000
_cell.angle_alpha   90.00
_cell.angle_beta   90.00
_cell.angle_gamma   90.00
#
_symmetry.space_group_name_H-M   'P 1'
#
loop_
_entity.id
_entity.type
_entity.pdbx_description
1 polymer ?
#
loop_
_entity_poly.entity_id
_entity_poly.type
_entity_poly.pdbx_seq_one_letter_code
_entity_poly.pdbx_strand_id
1 'polypeptide(L)'
;MKYIKRFENSLESIITTINYSNSRFYKLPKLPKTLISLDCVGNNLISLPKLPDGLENLYCSGNDLTSLPNLPDSLKKLTCNFNSITKLPKFPITLIELHFAGNGIIKFPDLPEGLEHLDCSSNKISHITKLPNSLKKLYCYKNNLTELPILPYTLEYLYCNHNNLEKLPKLPGALEYLICSNNELTSLPELPDGIQLLDCRNNNLIELPDLPDSLKKLTCDGNNLPYDDLDGYKYFKKYPEKYAAKKFNL
;
A
#
# COMPACT_ATOMS: atom_id res chain seq x y z
N MET A 1 45.65 -17.89 -15.54
CA MET A 1 44.49 -18.20 -14.64
C MET A 1 44.51 -17.46 -13.29
N LYS A 2 45.63 -17.40 -12.52
CA LYS A 2 45.71 -16.64 -11.26
C LYS A 2 45.47 -15.13 -11.40
N TYR A 3 45.89 -14.50 -12.50
CA TYR A 3 45.73 -13.07 -12.75
C TYR A 3 44.27 -12.71 -13.15
N ILE A 4 43.60 -13.56 -13.92
CA ILE A 4 42.17 -13.35 -14.30
C ILE A 4 41.27 -13.43 -13.05
N LYS A 5 41.47 -14.43 -12.18
CA LYS A 5 40.72 -14.52 -10.89
C LYS A 5 40.97 -13.30 -9.96
N ARG A 6 42.14 -12.67 -10.03
CA ARG A 6 42.47 -11.49 -9.22
C ARG A 6 41.78 -10.22 -9.77
N PHE A 7 41.62 -10.13 -11.11
CA PHE A 7 40.86 -9.08 -11.78
C PHE A 7 39.35 -9.25 -11.57
N GLU A 8 38.82 -10.46 -11.67
CA GLU A 8 37.43 -10.76 -11.36
C GLU A 8 37.08 -10.42 -9.90
N ASN A 9 37.96 -10.78 -8.95
CA ASN A 9 37.76 -10.42 -7.53
C ASN A 9 37.89 -8.91 -7.25
N SER A 10 38.68 -8.15 -8.06
CA SER A 10 38.80 -6.71 -7.90
C SER A 10 37.61 -5.95 -8.52
N LEU A 11 36.97 -6.48 -9.56
CA LEU A 11 35.76 -5.93 -10.17
C LEU A 11 34.55 -6.24 -9.31
N GLU A 12 34.44 -7.44 -8.71
CA GLU A 12 33.37 -7.78 -7.77
C GLU A 12 33.31 -6.81 -6.56
N SER A 13 34.46 -6.23 -6.16
CA SER A 13 34.54 -5.29 -5.03
C SER A 13 33.98 -3.87 -5.34
N ILE A 14 33.59 -3.59 -6.58
CA ILE A 14 33.10 -2.26 -7.01
C ILE A 14 31.60 -2.29 -7.35
N ILE A 15 31.01 -3.47 -7.61
CA ILE A 15 29.60 -3.56 -8.01
C ILE A 15 28.70 -3.43 -6.78
N THR A 16 28.02 -2.29 -6.68
CA THR A 16 27.04 -2.00 -5.62
C THR A 16 25.59 -2.02 -6.09
N THR A 17 25.37 -1.93 -7.40
CA THR A 17 24.03 -1.92 -8.00
C THR A 17 23.99 -2.86 -9.19
N ILE A 18 22.95 -3.67 -9.26
CA ILE A 18 22.65 -4.55 -10.39
C ILE A 18 21.20 -4.34 -10.83
N ASN A 19 21.03 -4.14 -12.14
CA ASN A 19 19.72 -4.15 -12.78
C ASN A 19 19.63 -5.31 -13.76
N TYR A 20 18.76 -6.27 -13.44
CA TYR A 20 18.38 -7.41 -14.26
C TYR A 20 16.90 -7.35 -14.66
N SER A 21 16.25 -6.19 -14.57
CA SER A 21 14.84 -6.07 -14.90
C SER A 21 14.54 -6.46 -16.34
N ASN A 22 13.38 -7.10 -16.57
CA ASN A 22 12.87 -7.49 -17.89
C ASN A 22 13.84 -8.31 -18.78
N SER A 23 14.68 -9.13 -18.15
CA SER A 23 15.76 -9.88 -18.82
C SER A 23 15.42 -11.35 -19.04
N ARG A 24 14.19 -11.79 -18.71
CA ARG A 24 13.69 -13.17 -18.85
C ARG A 24 14.51 -14.21 -18.08
N PHE A 25 15.11 -13.82 -16.96
CA PHE A 25 15.80 -14.76 -16.09
C PHE A 25 14.85 -15.73 -15.42
N TYR A 26 15.19 -17.03 -15.42
CA TYR A 26 14.56 -18.07 -14.58
C TYR A 26 15.31 -18.27 -13.27
N LYS A 27 16.58 -17.88 -13.25
CA LYS A 27 17.46 -17.95 -12.07
C LYS A 27 18.53 -16.86 -12.15
N LEU A 28 18.75 -16.14 -11.05
CA LEU A 28 19.82 -15.16 -10.98
C LEU A 28 21.18 -15.84 -10.78
N PRO A 29 22.26 -15.25 -11.30
CA PRO A 29 23.62 -15.66 -10.97
C PRO A 29 23.94 -15.37 -9.51
N LYS A 30 25.10 -15.83 -9.05
CA LYS A 30 25.60 -15.49 -7.72
C LYS A 30 25.79 -13.98 -7.59
N LEU A 31 25.21 -13.40 -6.54
CA LEU A 31 25.27 -11.96 -6.30
C LEU A 31 26.60 -11.57 -5.63
N PRO A 32 27.20 -10.43 -6.00
CA PRO A 32 28.38 -9.89 -5.33
C PRO A 32 28.09 -9.58 -3.85
N LYS A 33 29.06 -9.80 -2.99
CA LYS A 33 28.92 -9.48 -1.54
C LYS A 33 28.80 -7.98 -1.26
N THR A 34 29.25 -7.13 -2.18
CA THR A 34 29.25 -5.67 -2.11
C THR A 34 27.94 -5.04 -2.61
N LEU A 35 26.98 -5.87 -3.05
CA LEU A 35 25.73 -5.38 -3.64
C LEU A 35 24.86 -4.68 -2.60
N ILE A 36 24.47 -3.44 -2.89
CA ILE A 36 23.59 -2.58 -2.10
C ILE A 36 22.18 -2.54 -2.68
N SER A 37 22.04 -2.59 -4.01
CA SER A 37 20.75 -2.53 -4.70
C SER A 37 20.64 -3.58 -5.78
N LEU A 38 19.54 -4.36 -5.74
CA LEU A 38 19.19 -5.37 -6.74
C LEU A 38 17.82 -5.06 -7.34
N ASP A 39 17.78 -4.85 -8.64
CA ASP A 39 16.55 -4.82 -9.44
C ASP A 39 16.47 -6.05 -10.33
N CYS A 40 15.47 -6.91 -10.10
CA CYS A 40 15.17 -8.07 -10.92
C CYS A 40 13.66 -8.15 -11.27
N VAL A 41 13.03 -6.98 -11.39
CA VAL A 41 11.60 -6.85 -11.75
C VAL A 41 11.32 -7.43 -13.14
N GLY A 42 10.14 -8.03 -13.33
CA GLY A 42 9.65 -8.45 -14.65
C GLY A 42 10.46 -9.61 -15.24
N ASN A 43 10.73 -10.64 -14.48
CA ASN A 43 11.40 -11.86 -14.92
C ASN A 43 10.50 -13.10 -14.70
N ASN A 44 11.07 -14.29 -14.86
CA ASN A 44 10.39 -15.58 -14.61
C ASN A 44 11.04 -16.30 -13.41
N LEU A 45 11.47 -15.55 -12.41
CA LEU A 45 12.18 -16.10 -11.26
C LEU A 45 11.20 -16.86 -10.34
N ILE A 46 11.51 -18.13 -10.09
CA ILE A 46 10.76 -18.97 -9.13
C ILE A 46 11.33 -18.88 -7.71
N SER A 47 12.57 -18.42 -7.58
CA SER A 47 13.25 -18.21 -6.29
C SER A 47 14.37 -17.18 -6.43
N LEU A 48 14.76 -16.55 -5.32
CA LEU A 48 15.94 -15.71 -5.24
C LEU A 48 17.10 -16.46 -4.58
N PRO A 49 18.37 -16.19 -4.96
CA PRO A 49 19.53 -16.72 -4.27
C PRO A 49 19.66 -16.11 -2.85
N LYS A 50 20.62 -16.59 -2.05
CA LYS A 50 20.98 -15.91 -0.80
C LYS A 50 21.33 -14.46 -1.10
N LEU A 51 20.69 -13.53 -0.40
CA LEU A 51 20.93 -12.09 -0.53
C LEU A 51 22.22 -11.70 0.21
N PRO A 52 23.00 -10.72 -0.31
CA PRO A 52 24.17 -10.18 0.39
C PRO A 52 23.76 -9.47 1.68
N ASP A 53 24.59 -9.58 2.70
CA ASP A 53 24.31 -9.02 4.03
C ASP A 53 24.25 -7.48 4.05
N GLY A 54 24.85 -6.79 3.03
CA GLY A 54 24.82 -5.33 2.85
C GLY A 54 23.72 -4.81 1.92
N LEU A 55 22.78 -5.67 1.46
CA LEU A 55 21.74 -5.25 0.53
C LEU A 55 20.72 -4.33 1.23
N GLU A 56 20.55 -3.12 0.69
CA GLU A 56 19.60 -2.11 1.20
C GLU A 56 18.29 -2.06 0.39
N ASN A 57 18.36 -2.32 -0.92
CA ASN A 57 17.18 -2.22 -1.80
C ASN A 57 17.01 -3.50 -2.61
N LEU A 58 15.82 -4.11 -2.53
CA LEU A 58 15.43 -5.29 -3.29
C LEU A 58 14.14 -5.02 -4.06
N TYR A 59 14.22 -5.03 -5.38
CA TYR A 59 13.08 -4.89 -6.29
C TYR A 59 12.94 -6.20 -7.07
N CYS A 60 11.90 -7.00 -6.76
CA CYS A 60 11.66 -8.32 -7.35
C CYS A 60 10.22 -8.53 -7.78
N SER A 61 9.49 -7.45 -8.07
CA SER A 61 8.10 -7.49 -8.52
C SER A 61 7.95 -8.15 -9.89
N GLY A 62 6.76 -8.71 -10.18
CA GLY A 62 6.45 -9.30 -11.49
C GLY A 62 7.33 -10.51 -11.79
N ASN A 63 7.34 -11.49 -10.91
CA ASN A 63 8.03 -12.77 -11.05
C ASN A 63 7.09 -13.93 -10.64
N ASP A 64 7.61 -15.14 -10.60
CA ASP A 64 6.87 -16.36 -10.17
C ASP A 64 7.32 -16.83 -8.77
N LEU A 65 7.77 -15.89 -7.92
CA LEU A 65 8.28 -16.22 -6.58
C LEU A 65 7.15 -16.74 -5.69
N THR A 66 7.37 -17.88 -5.07
CA THR A 66 6.44 -18.48 -4.07
C THR A 66 6.84 -18.13 -2.63
N SER A 67 8.08 -17.73 -2.42
CA SER A 67 8.64 -17.28 -1.14
C SER A 67 9.83 -16.35 -1.34
N LEU A 68 10.21 -15.64 -0.29
CA LEU A 68 11.45 -14.84 -0.25
C LEU A 68 12.48 -15.56 0.64
N PRO A 69 13.79 -15.43 0.36
CA PRO A 69 14.83 -15.87 1.26
C PRO A 69 14.87 -15.03 2.55
N ASN A 70 15.71 -15.37 3.51
CA ASN A 70 15.98 -14.51 4.65
C ASN A 70 16.46 -13.14 4.16
N LEU A 71 15.86 -12.09 4.71
CA LEU A 71 16.20 -10.71 4.38
C LEU A 71 17.38 -10.25 5.23
N PRO A 72 18.34 -9.49 4.66
CA PRO A 72 19.45 -8.95 5.42
C PRO A 72 19.01 -7.82 6.36
N ASP A 73 19.71 -7.66 7.48
CA ASP A 73 19.40 -6.64 8.47
C ASP A 73 19.62 -5.18 7.97
N SER A 74 20.33 -5.01 6.85
CA SER A 74 20.54 -3.73 6.17
C SER A 74 19.38 -3.28 5.28
N LEU A 75 18.37 -4.16 5.02
CA LEU A 75 17.35 -3.89 4.01
C LEU A 75 16.44 -2.74 4.45
N LYS A 76 16.33 -1.73 3.59
CA LYS A 76 15.50 -0.52 3.77
C LYS A 76 14.25 -0.52 2.90
N LYS A 77 14.36 -1.09 1.68
CA LYS A 77 13.27 -1.12 0.70
C LYS A 77 13.10 -2.52 0.14
N LEU A 78 11.86 -3.01 0.16
CA LEU A 78 11.45 -4.27 -0.43
C LEU A 78 10.22 -4.08 -1.30
N THR A 79 10.33 -4.37 -2.60
CA THR A 79 9.16 -4.51 -3.47
C THR A 79 9.12 -5.91 -4.08
N CYS A 80 8.07 -6.65 -3.77
CA CYS A 80 7.83 -8.00 -4.27
C CYS A 80 6.39 -8.17 -4.79
N ASN A 81 5.83 -7.10 -5.36
CA ASN A 81 4.48 -7.07 -5.91
C ASN A 81 4.33 -8.07 -7.06
N PHE A 82 3.09 -8.55 -7.28
CA PHE A 82 2.75 -9.41 -8.40
C PHE A 82 3.66 -10.63 -8.51
N ASN A 83 3.60 -11.45 -7.47
CA ASN A 83 4.24 -12.76 -7.36
C ASN A 83 3.20 -13.80 -6.88
N SER A 84 3.64 -15.00 -6.51
CA SER A 84 2.81 -16.06 -5.94
C SER A 84 3.13 -16.33 -4.47
N ILE A 85 3.58 -15.29 -3.73
CA ILE A 85 4.01 -15.42 -2.34
C ILE A 85 2.78 -15.60 -1.45
N THR A 86 2.82 -16.61 -0.60
CA THR A 86 1.75 -16.88 0.38
C THR A 86 2.16 -16.62 1.83
N LYS A 87 3.48 -16.52 2.07
CA LYS A 87 4.05 -16.24 3.39
C LYS A 87 5.29 -15.35 3.26
N LEU A 88 5.35 -14.31 4.07
CA LEU A 88 6.48 -13.38 4.12
C LEU A 88 7.46 -13.80 5.23
N PRO A 89 8.77 -13.58 5.04
CA PRO A 89 9.78 -13.79 6.08
C PRO A 89 9.66 -12.71 7.18
N LYS A 90 10.43 -12.86 8.26
CA LYS A 90 10.60 -11.79 9.24
C LYS A 90 11.28 -10.58 8.58
N PHE A 91 10.76 -9.39 8.84
CA PHE A 91 11.33 -8.15 8.33
C PHE A 91 12.42 -7.60 9.26
N PRO A 92 13.48 -7.00 8.70
CA PRO A 92 14.47 -6.30 9.50
C PRO A 92 13.91 -4.99 10.06
N ILE A 93 14.42 -4.53 11.19
CA ILE A 93 13.98 -3.30 11.85
C ILE A 93 14.32 -2.03 11.07
N THR A 94 15.23 -2.13 10.11
CA THR A 94 15.70 -1.06 9.21
C THR A 94 14.76 -0.80 8.03
N LEU A 95 13.72 -1.66 7.83
CA LEU A 95 12.84 -1.56 6.68
C LEU A 95 11.93 -0.33 6.79
N ILE A 96 11.97 0.52 5.76
CA ILE A 96 11.22 1.77 5.65
C ILE A 96 10.07 1.65 4.63
N GLU A 97 10.29 0.93 3.54
CA GLU A 97 9.31 0.72 2.47
C GLU A 97 9.10 -0.77 2.24
N LEU A 98 7.82 -1.21 2.26
CA LEU A 98 7.41 -2.59 2.03
C LEU A 98 6.21 -2.65 1.08
N HIS A 99 6.41 -3.23 -0.10
CA HIS A 99 5.36 -3.43 -1.08
C HIS A 99 5.28 -4.91 -1.47
N PHE A 100 4.15 -5.54 -1.17
CA PHE A 100 3.86 -6.95 -1.52
C PHE A 100 2.46 -7.12 -2.14
N ALA A 101 2.01 -6.11 -2.88
CA ALA A 101 0.72 -6.13 -3.55
C ALA A 101 0.59 -7.27 -4.58
N GLY A 102 -0.62 -7.75 -4.82
CA GLY A 102 -0.87 -8.76 -5.86
C GLY A 102 -0.19 -10.09 -5.58
N ASN A 103 -0.35 -10.61 -4.37
CA ASN A 103 0.16 -11.90 -3.93
C ASN A 103 -0.97 -12.80 -3.37
N GLY A 104 -0.63 -13.90 -2.73
CA GLY A 104 -1.57 -14.80 -2.09
C GLY A 104 -1.59 -14.71 -0.56
N ILE A 105 -1.23 -13.56 0.02
CA ILE A 105 -1.10 -13.39 1.47
C ILE A 105 -2.48 -13.38 2.12
N ILE A 106 -2.67 -14.26 3.12
CA ILE A 106 -3.89 -14.35 3.92
C ILE A 106 -3.67 -13.73 5.29
N LYS A 107 -2.54 -14.07 5.94
CA LYS A 107 -2.23 -13.57 7.28
C LYS A 107 -1.37 -12.32 7.17
N PHE A 108 -1.86 -11.22 7.76
CA PHE A 108 -1.10 -9.97 7.84
C PHE A 108 0.20 -10.18 8.64
N PRO A 109 1.35 -9.73 8.15
CA PRO A 109 2.63 -9.94 8.81
C PRO A 109 2.85 -8.96 9.97
N ASP A 110 3.75 -9.31 10.89
CA ASP A 110 4.28 -8.36 11.86
C ASP A 110 5.18 -7.35 11.14
N LEU A 111 4.93 -6.06 11.37
CA LEU A 111 5.64 -4.95 10.72
C LEU A 111 6.68 -4.33 11.64
N PRO A 112 7.83 -3.87 11.12
CA PRO A 112 8.81 -3.13 11.90
C PRO A 112 8.28 -1.72 12.24
N GLU A 113 8.59 -1.22 13.44
CA GLU A 113 8.08 0.07 13.94
C GLU A 113 8.60 1.29 13.15
N GLY A 114 9.68 1.15 12.36
CA GLY A 114 10.22 2.21 11.49
C GLY A 114 9.60 2.28 10.09
N LEU A 115 8.60 1.44 9.78
CA LEU A 115 8.02 1.37 8.44
C LEU A 115 7.18 2.63 8.17
N GLU A 116 7.47 3.32 7.07
CA GLU A 116 6.76 4.53 6.64
C GLU A 116 5.77 4.27 5.50
N HIS A 117 6.09 3.38 4.58
CA HIS A 117 5.26 3.10 3.40
C HIS A 117 4.93 1.60 3.31
N LEU A 118 3.64 1.28 3.28
CA LEU A 118 3.13 -0.08 3.14
C LEU A 118 2.16 -0.18 1.96
N ASP A 119 2.44 -1.09 1.03
CA ASP A 119 1.47 -1.56 0.05
C ASP A 119 1.24 -3.07 0.20
N CYS A 120 0.09 -3.42 0.76
CA CYS A 120 -0.39 -4.80 0.92
C CYS A 120 -1.66 -5.06 0.08
N SER A 121 -1.92 -4.24 -0.92
CA SER A 121 -3.12 -4.31 -1.74
C SER A 121 -3.22 -5.60 -2.56
N SER A 122 -4.42 -5.91 -3.05
CA SER A 122 -4.65 -7.07 -3.92
C SER A 122 -4.10 -8.39 -3.34
N ASN A 123 -4.45 -8.66 -2.10
CA ASN A 123 -4.17 -9.91 -1.37
C ASN A 123 -5.49 -10.54 -0.87
N LYS A 124 -5.41 -11.44 0.11
CA LYS A 124 -6.56 -12.10 0.74
C LYS A 124 -6.61 -11.81 2.25
N ILE A 125 -6.11 -10.65 2.67
CA ILE A 125 -6.00 -10.27 4.08
C ILE A 125 -7.39 -9.92 4.59
N SER A 126 -7.81 -10.57 5.68
CA SER A 126 -9.10 -10.30 6.34
C SER A 126 -8.98 -9.45 7.61
N HIS A 127 -7.77 -9.31 8.15
CA HIS A 127 -7.54 -8.61 9.40
C HIS A 127 -6.12 -8.00 9.46
N ILE A 128 -6.04 -6.73 9.83
CA ILE A 128 -4.79 -6.02 10.12
C ILE A 128 -4.70 -5.84 11.64
N THR A 129 -3.73 -6.48 12.28
CA THR A 129 -3.64 -6.52 13.75
C THR A 129 -3.15 -5.19 14.34
N LYS A 130 -2.10 -4.62 13.78
CA LYS A 130 -1.45 -3.39 14.25
C LYS A 130 -0.70 -2.72 13.11
N LEU A 131 -0.65 -1.39 13.14
CA LEU A 131 0.16 -0.57 12.24
C LEU A 131 1.26 0.14 13.03
N PRO A 132 2.46 0.31 12.47
CA PRO A 132 3.55 1.05 13.13
C PRO A 132 3.22 2.56 13.19
N ASN A 133 3.66 3.21 14.27
CA ASN A 133 3.38 4.63 14.51
C ASN A 133 4.08 5.58 13.51
N SER A 134 5.08 5.10 12.78
CA SER A 134 5.80 5.84 11.74
C SER A 134 5.09 5.83 10.37
N LEU A 135 4.01 5.04 10.21
CA LEU A 135 3.42 4.82 8.91
C LEU A 135 2.76 6.09 8.35
N LYS A 136 3.17 6.50 7.15
CA LYS A 136 2.66 7.66 6.40
C LYS A 136 1.72 7.26 5.27
N LYS A 137 1.97 6.09 4.64
CA LYS A 137 1.18 5.62 3.51
C LYS A 137 0.74 4.18 3.71
N LEU A 138 -0.56 3.95 3.66
CA LEU A 138 -1.17 2.63 3.72
C LEU A 138 -2.03 2.39 2.48
N TYR A 139 -1.61 1.44 1.64
CA TYR A 139 -2.39 0.91 0.53
C TYR A 139 -2.79 -0.53 0.89
N CYS A 140 -4.07 -0.72 1.24
CA CYS A 140 -4.63 -2.04 1.61
C CYS A 140 -5.89 -2.37 0.79
N TYR A 141 -6.06 -1.73 -0.38
CA TYR A 141 -7.21 -1.94 -1.26
C TYR A 141 -7.23 -3.35 -1.86
N LYS A 142 -8.43 -3.79 -2.30
CA LYS A 142 -8.65 -5.15 -2.86
C LYS A 142 -8.13 -6.24 -1.92
N ASN A 143 -8.72 -6.30 -0.74
CA ASN A 143 -8.53 -7.33 0.27
C ASN A 143 -9.91 -7.78 0.80
N ASN A 144 -9.95 -8.52 1.91
CA ASN A 144 -11.20 -9.01 2.53
C ASN A 144 -11.37 -8.36 3.92
N LEU A 145 -10.92 -7.11 4.10
CA LEU A 145 -10.95 -6.43 5.39
C LEU A 145 -12.40 -6.05 5.76
N THR A 146 -12.81 -6.39 6.98
CA THR A 146 -14.09 -5.96 7.56
C THR A 146 -13.94 -4.78 8.52
N GLU A 147 -12.72 -4.55 9.00
CA GLU A 147 -12.36 -3.43 9.86
C GLU A 147 -10.90 -3.01 9.65
N LEU A 148 -10.57 -1.81 10.09
CA LEU A 148 -9.19 -1.32 10.19
C LEU A 148 -8.82 -1.13 11.66
N PRO A 149 -7.54 -1.34 12.05
CA PRO A 149 -7.08 -1.04 13.40
C PRO A 149 -7.04 0.48 13.63
N ILE A 150 -6.65 0.89 14.83
CA ILE A 150 -6.32 2.29 15.13
C ILE A 150 -5.26 2.78 14.13
N LEU A 151 -5.55 3.89 13.45
CA LEU A 151 -4.64 4.48 12.48
C LEU A 151 -3.57 5.31 13.18
N PRO A 152 -2.31 5.23 12.73
CA PRO A 152 -1.23 6.03 13.28
C PRO A 152 -1.44 7.53 12.99
N TYR A 153 -1.07 8.38 13.91
CA TYR A 153 -1.25 9.84 13.81
C TYR A 153 -0.46 10.49 12.65
N THR A 154 0.56 9.80 12.15
CA THR A 154 1.42 10.21 11.03
C THR A 154 0.86 9.86 9.65
N LEU A 155 -0.30 9.15 9.59
CA LEU A 155 -0.82 8.65 8.32
C LEU A 155 -1.38 9.79 7.47
N GLU A 156 -0.82 9.95 6.27
CA GLU A 156 -1.17 10.96 5.28
C GLU A 156 -2.04 10.39 4.14
N TYR A 157 -1.82 9.10 3.77
CA TYR A 157 -2.50 8.42 2.66
C TYR A 157 -3.13 7.12 3.15
N LEU A 158 -4.45 6.98 2.98
CA LEU A 158 -5.18 5.76 3.27
C LEU A 158 -6.00 5.34 2.04
N TYR A 159 -5.59 4.23 1.39
CA TYR A 159 -6.32 3.61 0.28
C TYR A 159 -6.79 2.24 0.73
N CYS A 160 -8.07 2.16 1.13
CA CYS A 160 -8.72 0.95 1.65
C CYS A 160 -9.94 0.52 0.82
N ASN A 161 -10.03 1.01 -0.40
CA ASN A 161 -11.11 0.70 -1.33
C ASN A 161 -11.16 -0.78 -1.73
N HIS A 162 -12.33 -1.26 -2.19
CA HIS A 162 -12.55 -2.67 -2.54
C HIS A 162 -12.21 -3.61 -1.36
N ASN A 163 -12.91 -3.43 -0.27
CA ASN A 163 -12.91 -4.30 0.91
C ASN A 163 -14.38 -4.52 1.37
N ASN A 164 -14.58 -5.03 2.59
CA ASN A 164 -15.90 -5.24 3.21
C ASN A 164 -16.04 -4.40 4.48
N LEU A 165 -15.50 -3.16 4.46
CA LEU A 165 -15.50 -2.29 5.64
C LEU A 165 -16.89 -1.74 5.89
N GLU A 166 -17.45 -1.98 7.09
CA GLU A 166 -18.73 -1.40 7.53
C GLU A 166 -18.55 -0.03 8.19
N LYS A 167 -17.37 0.24 8.74
CA LYS A 167 -16.99 1.50 9.38
C LYS A 167 -15.48 1.78 9.24
N LEU A 168 -15.12 3.06 9.33
CA LEU A 168 -13.74 3.48 9.47
C LEU A 168 -13.44 3.85 10.92
N PRO A 169 -12.22 3.62 11.44
CA PRO A 169 -11.80 4.16 12.72
C PRO A 169 -11.68 5.70 12.65
N LYS A 170 -11.44 6.34 13.80
CA LYS A 170 -11.12 7.77 13.84
C LYS A 170 -9.96 8.07 12.89
N LEU A 171 -10.14 9.09 12.05
CA LEU A 171 -9.10 9.52 11.10
C LEU A 171 -8.05 10.39 11.79
N PRO A 172 -6.76 10.21 11.48
CA PRO A 172 -5.70 11.03 12.04
C PRO A 172 -5.68 12.43 11.42
N GLY A 173 -5.26 13.43 12.20
CA GLY A 173 -5.21 14.83 11.76
C GLY A 173 -4.29 15.10 10.56
N ALA A 174 -3.29 14.25 10.33
CA ALA A 174 -2.37 14.35 9.20
C ALA A 174 -2.93 13.79 7.87
N LEU A 175 -4.12 13.16 7.88
CA LEU A 175 -4.63 12.48 6.70
C LEU A 175 -5.04 13.49 5.61
N GLU A 176 -4.41 13.40 4.46
CA GLU A 176 -4.66 14.24 3.29
C GLU A 176 -5.47 13.52 2.19
N TYR A 177 -5.30 12.20 2.05
CA TYR A 177 -5.90 11.42 0.97
C TYR A 177 -6.61 10.19 1.52
N LEU A 178 -7.93 10.14 1.33
CA LEU A 178 -8.77 9.00 1.71
C LEU A 178 -9.47 8.43 0.49
N ILE A 179 -9.16 7.18 0.14
CA ILE A 179 -9.89 6.38 -0.85
C ILE A 179 -10.47 5.17 -0.13
N CYS A 180 -11.79 5.20 0.11
CA CYS A 180 -12.55 4.15 0.79
C CYS A 180 -13.73 3.64 -0.06
N SER A 181 -13.70 3.87 -1.37
CA SER A 181 -14.73 3.44 -2.31
C SER A 181 -14.91 1.92 -2.37
N ASN A 182 -16.09 1.46 -2.79
CA ASN A 182 -16.41 0.03 -2.90
C ASN A 182 -16.19 -0.72 -1.57
N ASN A 183 -16.95 -0.33 -0.57
CA ASN A 183 -17.05 -0.93 0.76
C ASN A 183 -18.52 -0.98 1.19
N GLU A 184 -18.81 -1.27 2.46
CA GLU A 184 -20.14 -1.37 3.04
C GLU A 184 -20.40 -0.24 4.06
N LEU A 185 -19.70 0.90 3.92
CA LEU A 185 -19.74 2.00 4.88
C LEU A 185 -21.13 2.64 4.93
N THR A 186 -21.70 2.77 6.13
CA THR A 186 -22.97 3.45 6.37
C THR A 186 -22.79 4.90 6.84
N SER A 187 -21.61 5.24 7.34
CA SER A 187 -21.21 6.58 7.76
C SER A 187 -19.70 6.77 7.64
N LEU A 188 -19.25 8.01 7.62
CA LEU A 188 -17.84 8.36 7.74
C LEU A 188 -17.59 9.06 9.09
N PRO A 189 -16.42 8.86 9.71
CA PRO A 189 -16.02 9.65 10.87
C PRO A 189 -15.78 11.12 10.47
N GLU A 190 -15.60 12.01 11.46
CA GLU A 190 -15.16 13.39 11.22
C GLU A 190 -13.91 13.42 10.34
N LEU A 191 -13.93 14.31 9.34
CA LEU A 191 -12.81 14.49 8.42
C LEU A 191 -11.77 15.45 9.03
N PRO A 192 -10.48 15.18 8.88
CA PRO A 192 -9.46 16.11 9.34
C PRO A 192 -9.41 17.39 8.48
N ASP A 193 -9.05 18.51 9.10
CA ASP A 193 -8.98 19.83 8.44
C ASP A 193 -8.03 19.87 7.24
N GLY A 194 -7.05 18.96 7.17
CA GLY A 194 -6.04 18.88 6.09
C GLY A 194 -6.43 18.00 4.90
N ILE A 195 -7.61 17.37 4.91
CA ILE A 195 -7.97 16.42 3.84
C ILE A 195 -8.17 17.14 2.50
N GLN A 196 -7.55 16.61 1.44
CA GLN A 196 -7.56 17.19 0.10
C GLN A 196 -8.38 16.37 -0.89
N LEU A 197 -8.44 15.04 -0.69
CA LEU A 197 -9.17 14.12 -1.55
C LEU A 197 -9.97 13.11 -0.73
N LEU A 198 -11.26 12.99 -1.04
CA LEU A 198 -12.14 11.95 -0.53
C LEU A 198 -12.81 11.23 -1.70
N ASP A 199 -12.54 9.93 -1.84
CA ASP A 199 -13.29 9.01 -2.70
C ASP A 199 -14.00 7.98 -1.83
N CYS A 200 -15.30 8.14 -1.66
CA CYS A 200 -16.17 7.25 -0.90
C CYS A 200 -17.29 6.63 -1.77
N ARG A 201 -17.11 6.57 -3.08
CA ARG A 201 -18.05 5.97 -4.03
C ARG A 201 -18.46 4.54 -3.66
N ASN A 202 -19.66 4.14 -4.13
CA ASN A 202 -20.13 2.77 -3.98
C ASN A 202 -20.03 2.28 -2.54
N ASN A 203 -20.77 2.93 -1.65
CA ASN A 203 -20.96 2.58 -0.25
C ASN A 203 -22.46 2.69 0.09
N ASN A 204 -22.82 2.63 1.38
CA ASN A 204 -24.19 2.74 1.86
C ASN A 204 -24.43 4.07 2.62
N LEU A 205 -23.68 5.12 2.28
CA LEU A 205 -23.73 6.40 2.99
C LEU A 205 -25.06 7.10 2.73
N ILE A 206 -25.68 7.62 3.81
CA ILE A 206 -26.91 8.42 3.75
C ILE A 206 -26.64 9.92 3.97
N GLU A 207 -25.49 10.23 4.56
CA GLU A 207 -25.00 11.59 4.80
C GLU A 207 -23.46 11.60 4.83
N LEU A 208 -22.85 12.76 4.63
CA LEU A 208 -21.43 13.00 4.86
C LEU A 208 -21.25 13.91 6.08
N PRO A 209 -20.14 13.74 6.82
CA PRO A 209 -19.75 14.71 7.84
C PRO A 209 -19.51 16.08 7.20
N ASP A 210 -19.34 17.12 8.01
CA ASP A 210 -18.98 18.43 7.49
C ASP A 210 -17.67 18.34 6.73
N LEU A 211 -17.67 18.92 5.51
CA LEU A 211 -16.50 18.89 4.64
C LEU A 211 -15.62 20.11 4.93
N PRO A 212 -14.32 19.91 5.22
CA PRO A 212 -13.40 21.03 5.46
C PRO A 212 -13.08 21.78 4.16
N ASP A 213 -12.70 23.06 4.30
CA ASP A 213 -12.37 23.96 3.17
C ASP A 213 -11.15 23.48 2.36
N SER A 214 -10.29 22.67 2.96
CA SER A 214 -9.12 22.05 2.30
C SER A 214 -9.49 21.04 1.23
N LEU A 215 -10.73 20.49 1.24
CA LEU A 215 -11.14 19.45 0.33
C LEU A 215 -11.25 19.96 -1.10
N LYS A 216 -10.37 19.44 -1.97
CA LYS A 216 -10.30 19.81 -3.40
C LYS A 216 -11.11 18.88 -4.29
N LYS A 217 -11.20 17.60 -3.90
CA LYS A 217 -11.89 16.59 -4.69
C LYS A 217 -12.74 15.68 -3.79
N LEU A 218 -14.03 15.61 -4.11
CA LEU A 218 -14.98 14.64 -3.57
C LEU A 218 -15.52 13.80 -4.73
N THR A 219 -15.57 12.48 -4.53
CA THR A 219 -16.30 11.54 -5.39
C THR A 219 -17.11 10.64 -4.45
N CYS A 220 -18.45 10.71 -4.53
CA CYS A 220 -19.35 10.00 -3.61
C CYS A 220 -20.57 9.38 -4.29
N ASP A 221 -20.53 9.24 -5.61
CA ASP A 221 -21.56 8.53 -6.40
C ASP A 221 -21.73 7.08 -5.95
N GLY A 222 -22.87 6.47 -6.26
CA GLY A 222 -23.19 5.10 -5.83
C GLY A 222 -23.42 4.97 -4.32
N ASN A 223 -23.94 6.02 -3.67
CA ASN A 223 -24.40 6.04 -2.29
C ASN A 223 -25.88 6.43 -2.21
N ASN A 224 -26.44 6.56 -1.02
CA ASN A 224 -27.79 7.06 -0.79
C ASN A 224 -27.81 8.58 -0.51
N LEU A 225 -26.83 9.30 -1.07
CA LEU A 225 -26.67 10.75 -0.93
C LEU A 225 -27.52 11.49 -1.97
N PRO A 226 -27.93 12.74 -1.74
CA PRO A 226 -28.60 13.56 -2.76
C PRO A 226 -27.65 14.21 -3.76
N TYR A 227 -26.35 13.95 -3.71
CA TYR A 227 -25.28 14.49 -4.55
C TYR A 227 -24.18 13.45 -4.77
N ASP A 228 -23.37 13.64 -5.83
CA ASP A 228 -22.36 12.68 -6.24
C ASP A 228 -20.91 13.23 -6.16
N ASP A 229 -20.80 14.56 -6.01
CA ASP A 229 -19.52 15.27 -6.01
C ASP A 229 -19.53 16.52 -5.12
N LEU A 230 -18.41 17.25 -5.10
CA LEU A 230 -18.22 18.45 -4.27
C LEU A 230 -19.13 19.61 -4.69
N ASP A 231 -19.38 19.78 -5.97
CA ASP A 231 -20.24 20.86 -6.46
C ASP A 231 -21.70 20.58 -6.12
N GLY A 232 -22.14 19.33 -6.29
CA GLY A 232 -23.45 18.86 -5.84
C GLY A 232 -23.65 19.03 -4.34
N TYR A 233 -22.65 18.66 -3.52
CA TYR A 233 -22.70 18.88 -2.08
C TYR A 233 -22.85 20.36 -1.71
N LYS A 234 -22.03 21.26 -2.31
CA LYS A 234 -22.10 22.71 -2.07
C LYS A 234 -23.46 23.28 -2.48
N TYR A 235 -23.99 22.80 -3.60
CA TYR A 235 -25.33 23.20 -4.05
C TYR A 235 -26.41 22.70 -3.08
N PHE A 236 -26.33 21.47 -2.63
CA PHE A 236 -27.24 20.89 -1.65
C PHE A 236 -27.24 21.67 -0.32
N LYS A 237 -26.05 21.98 0.22
CA LYS A 237 -25.94 22.78 1.46
C LYS A 237 -26.53 24.18 1.29
N LYS A 238 -26.45 24.78 0.09
CA LYS A 238 -26.98 26.11 -0.20
C LYS A 238 -28.49 26.12 -0.42
N TYR A 239 -29.07 25.03 -0.96
CA TYR A 239 -30.47 24.97 -1.38
C TYR A 239 -31.12 23.62 -0.97
N PRO A 240 -31.18 23.28 0.34
CA PRO A 240 -31.64 21.97 0.78
C PRO A 240 -33.11 21.67 0.41
N GLU A 241 -33.95 22.70 0.34
CA GLU A 241 -35.36 22.57 -0.03
C GLU A 241 -35.59 22.07 -1.46
N LYS A 242 -34.70 22.39 -2.40
CA LYS A 242 -34.79 21.93 -3.79
C LYS A 242 -34.56 20.44 -3.95
N TYR A 243 -33.74 19.87 -3.05
CA TYR A 243 -33.48 18.42 -3.04
C TYR A 243 -34.59 17.63 -2.32
N ALA A 244 -35.19 18.20 -1.29
CA ALA A 244 -36.32 17.60 -0.60
C ALA A 244 -37.51 17.41 -1.59
N ALA A 245 -37.79 18.42 -2.40
CA ALA A 245 -38.83 18.36 -3.44
C ALA A 245 -38.59 17.23 -4.46
N LYS A 246 -37.32 17.05 -4.91
CA LYS A 246 -36.95 16.02 -5.89
C LYS A 246 -37.03 14.60 -5.31
N LYS A 247 -36.71 14.42 -4.02
CA LYS A 247 -36.75 13.12 -3.33
C LYS A 247 -38.17 12.64 -3.02
N PHE A 248 -39.12 13.57 -2.81
CA PHE A 248 -40.51 13.27 -2.46
C PHE A 248 -41.48 13.48 -3.62
N ASN A 249 -41.03 13.73 -4.87
CA ASN A 249 -41.87 14.03 -6.04
C ASN A 249 -42.90 15.18 -5.79
N LEU A 250 -42.53 16.19 -5.05
CA LEU A 250 -43.30 17.40 -4.79
C LEU A 250 -43.00 18.51 -5.79
#